data_e6ff0cec7e5c604c2dea345178d76131
#
_entry.id   e6ff0cec7e5c604c2dea345178d76131
#
_cell.length_a   1.000
_cell.length_b   1.000
_cell.length_c   1.000
_cell.angle_alpha   90.00
_cell.angle_beta   90.00
_cell.angle_gamma   90.00
#
_symmetry.space_group_name_H-M   'P 1'
#
loop_
_entity.id
_entity.type
_entity.pdbx_description
1 polymer ?
#
loop_
_entity_poly.entity_id
_entity_poly.type
_entity_poly.pdbx_seq_one_letter_code
_entity_poly.pdbx_strand_id
1 'polypeptide(L)'
;MRIKIDQDSNTPAFQQLVDQIHFLINTHELKTGERMPSIRRLAEECGLAANTVAKAMRQLEFRGLVQALDRSGFIVTGSDAGAGRYQARGVSSDKTEVHSVVEKLDHGLFANAFCKITEDFLTGNPDQCNVMHADGCGTKSIIAYLYYKETGDVSVFQGISQDSIVMNLDDLLCVGMKGRIIISNIINRNALNCPGEIVAALIEGSENFIRSLREVGVNIYSGGGETADVGDSTGTIVVDSCAVSVMKKKHVITGDLIQPGLAIVGLSSTGRANYETAENSGIGSNGLTSARHDLLSRYYAEKYPESFDPNVSENLVYCGPYRLEDPLPESSLTVGEAILSPTRTYAPIIYRLLEQFPGLIKGLVHCSGGAQTKCLKFGENLHFIKDNLFPPPAVFKAIQQVSNTEWKEMYKVFNMGHRMEVYTEPDQADVVIDVAGSFNVDARVVGRTENSDTGNRLSLVHGTEIFEYGP
;
A
#
# COMPACT_ATOMS: atom_id res chain seq x y z
N MET A 1 29.31 -14.99 19.33
CA MET A 1 28.95 -14.47 18.00
C MET A 1 30.23 -14.42 17.16
N ARG A 2 30.31 -15.07 15.99
CA ARG A 2 31.49 -15.02 15.12
C ARG A 2 31.20 -14.13 13.93
N ILE A 3 31.67 -12.89 13.98
CA ILE A 3 31.57 -11.92 12.86
C ILE A 3 32.96 -11.82 12.23
N LYS A 4 33.02 -11.89 10.88
CA LYS A 4 34.25 -11.72 10.13
C LYS A 4 34.12 -10.54 9.18
N ILE A 5 34.96 -9.55 9.34
CA ILE A 5 35.03 -8.40 8.44
C ILE A 5 36.14 -8.62 7.43
N ASP A 6 35.76 -8.59 6.15
CA ASP A 6 36.69 -8.66 5.04
C ASP A 6 37.15 -7.22 4.69
N GLN A 7 38.43 -6.94 4.93
CA GLN A 7 39.01 -5.62 4.68
C GLN A 7 39.27 -5.33 3.20
N ASP A 8 39.28 -6.37 2.36
CA ASP A 8 39.51 -6.27 0.92
C ASP A 8 38.18 -6.17 0.13
N SER A 9 37.03 -6.26 0.81
CA SER A 9 35.71 -6.16 0.21
C SER A 9 35.37 -4.71 -0.17
N ASN A 10 34.70 -4.54 -1.30
CA ASN A 10 34.12 -3.25 -1.71
C ASN A 10 32.96 -2.79 -0.80
N THR A 11 32.40 -3.69 0.03
CA THR A 11 31.34 -3.37 0.97
C THR A 11 31.93 -2.69 2.22
N PRO A 12 31.46 -1.48 2.62
CA PRO A 12 31.97 -0.81 3.80
C PRO A 12 31.88 -1.68 5.06
N ALA A 13 32.91 -1.65 5.91
CA ALA A 13 32.99 -2.51 7.11
C ALA A 13 31.76 -2.41 8.04
N PHE A 14 31.17 -1.21 8.19
CA PHE A 14 29.94 -1.06 8.97
C PHE A 14 28.75 -1.81 8.33
N GLN A 15 28.67 -1.84 7.01
CA GLN A 15 27.60 -2.54 6.30
C GLN A 15 27.77 -4.05 6.41
N GLN A 16 28.99 -4.57 6.28
CA GLN A 16 29.28 -5.98 6.54
C GLN A 16 28.88 -6.42 7.95
N LEU A 17 29.11 -5.56 8.96
CA LEU A 17 28.69 -5.81 10.33
C LEU A 17 27.16 -5.85 10.48
N VAL A 18 26.46 -4.90 9.85
CA VAL A 18 24.99 -4.86 9.82
C VAL A 18 24.45 -6.15 9.19
N ASP A 19 24.96 -6.54 8.03
CA ASP A 19 24.44 -7.68 7.27
C ASP A 19 24.67 -9.01 8.01
N GLN A 20 25.81 -9.18 8.66
CA GLN A 20 26.11 -10.38 9.45
C GLN A 20 25.26 -10.46 10.73
N ILE A 21 25.07 -9.36 11.46
CA ILE A 21 24.19 -9.35 12.65
C ILE A 21 22.74 -9.62 12.22
N HIS A 22 22.28 -9.00 11.15
CA HIS A 22 20.97 -9.24 10.60
C HIS A 22 20.76 -10.71 10.19
N PHE A 23 21.77 -11.32 9.53
CA PHE A 23 21.75 -12.75 9.21
C PHE A 23 21.63 -13.61 10.47
N LEU A 24 22.41 -13.34 11.53
CA LEU A 24 22.37 -14.10 12.78
C LEU A 24 21.02 -13.98 13.51
N ILE A 25 20.35 -12.83 13.40
CA ILE A 25 19.00 -12.64 13.93
C ILE A 25 17.99 -13.44 13.13
N ASN A 26 18.05 -13.39 11.79
CA ASN A 26 17.13 -14.10 10.91
C ASN A 26 17.28 -15.62 10.95
N THR A 27 18.49 -16.12 11.21
CA THR A 27 18.74 -17.56 11.39
C THR A 27 18.47 -18.05 12.82
N HIS A 28 17.98 -17.17 13.69
CA HIS A 28 17.74 -17.43 15.13
C HIS A 28 19.00 -17.85 15.91
N GLU A 29 20.18 -17.59 15.37
CA GLU A 29 21.44 -17.73 16.12
C GLU A 29 21.57 -16.64 17.18
N LEU A 30 21.00 -15.44 16.94
CA LEU A 30 20.72 -14.41 17.94
C LEU A 30 19.21 -14.38 18.20
N LYS A 31 18.80 -14.68 19.40
CA LYS A 31 17.39 -14.81 19.77
C LYS A 31 16.80 -13.47 20.24
N THR A 32 15.51 -13.26 19.96
CA THR A 32 14.76 -12.14 20.55
C THR A 32 14.91 -12.14 22.08
N GLY A 33 15.17 -10.99 22.66
CA GLY A 33 15.45 -10.83 24.08
C GLY A 33 16.92 -11.10 24.47
N GLU A 34 17.77 -11.54 23.55
CA GLU A 34 19.19 -11.78 23.81
C GLU A 34 19.95 -10.44 23.89
N ARG A 35 20.82 -10.31 24.89
CA ARG A 35 21.67 -9.12 25.03
C ARG A 35 22.88 -9.22 24.11
N MET A 36 23.09 -8.16 23.35
CA MET A 36 24.27 -8.02 22.51
C MET A 36 25.46 -7.44 23.29
N PRO A 37 26.70 -7.75 22.88
CA PRO A 37 27.87 -7.12 23.43
C PRO A 37 27.84 -5.60 23.29
N SER A 38 28.51 -4.87 24.18
CA SER A 38 28.63 -3.41 24.08
C SER A 38 29.40 -3.00 22.80
N ILE A 39 29.18 -1.77 22.32
CA ILE A 39 29.88 -1.21 21.15
C ILE A 39 31.40 -1.41 21.25
N ARG A 40 31.97 -1.18 22.44
CA ARG A 40 33.42 -1.36 22.67
C ARG A 40 33.86 -2.79 22.47
N ARG A 41 33.12 -3.73 23.06
CA ARG A 41 33.44 -5.16 22.95
C ARG A 41 33.25 -5.68 21.52
N LEU A 42 32.20 -5.26 20.81
CA LEU A 42 32.01 -5.58 19.41
C LEU A 42 33.14 -5.01 18.52
N ALA A 43 33.58 -3.79 18.82
CA ALA A 43 34.70 -3.16 18.11
C ALA A 43 36.00 -3.97 18.28
N GLU A 44 36.29 -4.43 19.50
CA GLU A 44 37.44 -5.29 19.79
C GLU A 44 37.33 -6.65 19.09
N GLU A 45 36.16 -7.32 19.17
CA GLU A 45 35.93 -8.65 18.58
C GLU A 45 35.97 -8.61 17.03
N CYS A 46 35.55 -7.51 16.41
CA CYS A 46 35.50 -7.37 14.93
C CYS A 46 36.72 -6.63 14.35
N GLY A 47 37.62 -6.11 15.18
CA GLY A 47 38.78 -5.33 14.72
C GLY A 47 38.38 -4.00 14.06
N LEU A 48 37.27 -3.37 14.51
CA LEU A 48 36.73 -2.14 13.96
C LEU A 48 36.85 -0.96 14.92
N ALA A 49 36.82 0.27 14.38
CA ALA A 49 36.68 1.46 15.20
C ALA A 49 35.31 1.51 15.88
N ALA A 50 35.26 1.97 17.15
CA ALA A 50 34.03 2.06 17.91
C ALA A 50 32.92 2.89 17.20
N ASN A 51 33.30 3.96 16.47
CA ASN A 51 32.37 4.78 15.68
C ASN A 51 31.74 3.98 14.51
N THR A 52 32.49 3.08 13.90
CA THR A 52 32.01 2.19 12.81
C THR A 52 30.96 1.22 13.35
N VAL A 53 31.24 0.63 14.53
CA VAL A 53 30.27 -0.25 15.21
C VAL A 53 29.06 0.54 15.70
N ALA A 54 29.23 1.74 16.24
CA ALA A 54 28.13 2.60 16.65
C ALA A 54 27.21 2.98 15.47
N LYS A 55 27.80 3.19 14.28
CA LYS A 55 27.02 3.42 13.04
C LYS A 55 26.20 2.18 12.66
N ALA A 56 26.82 1.00 12.70
CA ALA A 56 26.14 -0.26 12.42
C ALA A 56 25.00 -0.54 13.40
N MET A 57 25.25 -0.36 14.71
CA MET A 57 24.22 -0.58 15.74
C MET A 57 23.04 0.39 15.63
N ARG A 58 23.28 1.68 15.32
CA ARG A 58 22.21 2.65 15.02
C ARG A 58 21.39 2.24 13.80
N GLN A 59 22.03 1.69 12.79
CA GLN A 59 21.32 1.20 11.60
C GLN A 59 20.47 -0.05 11.91
N LEU A 60 20.96 -0.96 12.75
CA LEU A 60 20.20 -2.11 13.23
C LEU A 60 19.04 -1.69 14.15
N GLU A 61 19.25 -0.69 14.99
CA GLU A 61 18.20 -0.11 15.82
C GLU A 61 17.14 0.62 15.00
N PHE A 62 17.55 1.40 14.02
CA PHE A 62 16.67 2.03 13.06
C PHE A 62 15.82 1.00 12.28
N ARG A 63 16.38 -0.19 12.01
CA ARG A 63 15.68 -1.33 11.40
C ARG A 63 14.80 -2.12 12.39
N GLY A 64 14.75 -1.71 13.66
CA GLY A 64 13.99 -2.42 14.68
C GLY A 64 14.52 -3.80 15.07
N LEU A 65 15.74 -4.14 14.65
CA LEU A 65 16.36 -5.46 14.91
C LEU A 65 17.00 -5.53 16.30
N VAL A 66 17.40 -4.40 16.81
CA VAL A 66 17.94 -4.24 18.15
C VAL A 66 17.42 -2.95 18.78
N GLN A 67 17.38 -2.89 20.12
CA GLN A 67 17.02 -1.71 20.89
C GLN A 67 18.14 -1.36 21.86
N ALA A 68 18.50 -0.07 21.93
CA ALA A 68 19.44 0.40 22.92
C ALA A 68 18.85 0.28 24.33
N LEU A 69 19.65 -0.23 25.28
CA LEU A 69 19.33 -0.26 26.70
C LEU A 69 20.12 0.84 27.40
N ASP A 70 19.46 1.64 28.24
CA ASP A 70 20.11 2.71 29.01
C ASP A 70 21.36 2.18 29.72
N ARG A 71 22.55 2.68 29.30
CA ARG A 71 23.88 2.38 29.83
C ARG A 71 24.36 0.91 29.74
N SER A 72 23.64 -0.01 29.10
CA SER A 72 23.96 -1.46 29.17
C SER A 72 24.11 -2.18 27.84
N GLY A 73 24.16 -1.48 26.71
CA GLY A 73 24.31 -2.09 25.37
C GLY A 73 23.01 -2.19 24.59
N PHE A 74 22.83 -3.26 23.85
CA PHE A 74 21.65 -3.48 22.99
C PHE A 74 20.99 -4.83 23.32
N ILE A 75 19.69 -4.93 23.06
CA ILE A 75 18.93 -6.17 23.12
C ILE A 75 18.37 -6.46 21.72
N VAL A 76 18.35 -7.72 21.33
CA VAL A 76 17.70 -8.16 20.08
C VAL A 76 16.19 -8.06 20.27
N THR A 77 15.51 -7.28 19.43
CA THR A 77 14.06 -7.04 19.54
C THR A 77 13.25 -8.03 18.73
N GLY A 78 13.88 -8.77 17.83
CA GLY A 78 13.31 -9.88 17.11
C GLY A 78 13.65 -9.87 15.61
N SER A 79 13.50 -11.03 14.99
CA SER A 79 13.39 -11.13 13.55
C SER A 79 11.91 -10.93 13.18
N ASP A 80 11.51 -9.72 12.86
CA ASP A 80 10.35 -9.54 12.02
C ASP A 80 10.76 -9.93 10.59
N ALA A 81 10.65 -11.22 10.28
CA ALA A 81 11.09 -11.77 8.99
C ALA A 81 10.39 -11.09 7.79
N GLY A 82 9.22 -10.50 8.02
CA GLY A 82 8.50 -9.69 7.04
C GLY A 82 8.79 -8.19 7.13
N ALA A 83 8.68 -7.57 8.30
CA ALA A 83 8.89 -6.13 8.50
C ALA A 83 10.36 -5.72 8.25
N GLY A 84 11.33 -6.56 8.62
CA GLY A 84 12.74 -6.31 8.36
C GLY A 84 13.09 -6.24 6.88
N ARG A 85 12.45 -7.05 6.01
CA ARG A 85 12.66 -7.00 4.55
C ARG A 85 12.10 -5.72 3.93
N TYR A 86 10.94 -5.25 4.39
CA TYR A 86 10.34 -3.99 3.95
C TYR A 86 11.26 -2.81 4.23
N GLN A 87 11.73 -2.69 5.47
CA GLN A 87 12.64 -1.61 5.87
C GLN A 87 13.99 -1.70 5.16
N ALA A 88 14.54 -2.91 4.99
CA ALA A 88 15.79 -3.13 4.27
C ALA A 88 15.70 -2.79 2.77
N ARG A 89 14.49 -2.71 2.21
CA ARG A 89 14.19 -2.24 0.85
C ARG A 89 13.80 -0.75 0.80
N GLY A 90 14.01 0.00 1.87
CA GLY A 90 13.73 1.43 1.94
C GLY A 90 12.26 1.80 2.19
N VAL A 91 11.42 0.85 2.62
CA VAL A 91 10.01 1.11 2.92
C VAL A 91 9.83 1.26 4.43
N SER A 92 9.33 2.43 4.86
CA SER A 92 8.91 2.62 6.26
C SER A 92 7.57 1.92 6.50
N SER A 93 7.53 0.97 7.44
CA SER A 93 6.30 0.24 7.79
C SER A 93 5.31 1.11 8.57
N ASP A 94 5.81 2.00 9.42
CA ASP A 94 5.01 2.71 10.42
C ASP A 94 4.84 4.20 10.11
N LYS A 95 5.74 4.78 9.27
CA LYS A 95 5.79 6.23 8.96
C LYS A 95 5.68 7.11 10.21
N THR A 96 6.22 6.67 11.34
CA THR A 96 6.10 7.33 12.66
C THR A 96 6.64 8.76 12.60
N GLU A 97 7.72 8.99 11.84
CA GLU A 97 8.30 10.31 11.60
C GLU A 97 7.33 11.26 10.89
N VAL A 98 6.51 10.74 9.97
CA VAL A 98 5.48 11.53 9.28
C VAL A 98 4.30 11.79 10.22
N HIS A 99 3.80 10.76 10.90
CA HIS A 99 2.67 10.88 11.83
C HIS A 99 2.95 11.88 12.94
N SER A 100 4.13 11.85 13.56
CA SER A 100 4.52 12.77 14.63
C SER A 100 4.53 14.26 14.22
N VAL A 101 4.71 14.54 12.94
CA VAL A 101 4.62 15.91 12.39
C VAL A 101 3.19 16.24 12.04
N VAL A 102 2.48 15.34 11.34
CA VAL A 102 1.11 15.55 10.86
C VAL A 102 0.13 15.76 12.01
N GLU A 103 0.29 15.04 13.13
CA GLU A 103 -0.54 15.20 14.34
C GLU A 103 -0.54 16.62 14.92
N LYS A 104 0.49 17.41 14.64
CA LYS A 104 0.63 18.80 15.11
C LYS A 104 0.08 19.84 14.13
N LEU A 105 -0.32 19.39 12.94
CA LEU A 105 -0.84 20.27 11.90
C LEU A 105 -2.35 20.43 12.03
N ASP A 106 -2.89 21.45 11.36
CA ASP A 106 -4.33 21.63 11.21
C ASP A 106 -4.95 20.43 10.48
N HIS A 107 -5.90 19.74 11.12
CA HIS A 107 -6.61 18.58 10.58
C HIS A 107 -7.80 18.95 9.65
N GLY A 108 -8.04 20.22 9.42
CA GLY A 108 -9.15 20.71 8.61
C GLY A 108 -10.48 20.74 9.36
N LEU A 109 -11.59 20.87 8.62
CA LEU A 109 -12.93 21.03 9.20
C LEU A 109 -13.46 19.79 9.92
N PHE A 110 -12.99 18.60 9.55
CA PHE A 110 -13.48 17.32 10.05
C PHE A 110 -12.27 16.43 10.39
N ALA A 111 -11.87 16.44 11.66
CA ALA A 111 -10.65 15.76 12.12
C ALA A 111 -10.63 14.25 11.84
N ASN A 112 -11.81 13.60 11.89
CA ASN A 112 -11.98 12.16 11.69
C ASN A 112 -12.44 11.80 10.25
N ALA A 113 -12.27 12.71 9.28
CA ALA A 113 -12.47 12.40 7.87
C ALA A 113 -11.32 11.57 7.30
N PHE A 114 -11.60 10.74 6.30
CA PHE A 114 -10.61 9.88 5.66
C PHE A 114 -9.46 10.66 5.03
N CYS A 115 -9.75 11.82 4.46
CA CYS A 115 -8.75 12.77 3.96
C CYS A 115 -9.07 14.19 4.45
N LYS A 116 -8.08 15.09 4.44
CA LYS A 116 -8.22 16.45 4.93
C LYS A 116 -9.26 17.23 4.12
N ILE A 117 -10.20 17.88 4.82
CA ILE A 117 -11.24 18.72 4.24
C ILE A 117 -11.05 20.15 4.74
N THR A 118 -11.02 21.11 3.82
CA THR A 118 -10.80 22.52 4.11
C THR A 118 -12.04 23.34 3.85
N GLU A 119 -12.07 24.59 4.34
CA GLU A 119 -13.06 25.58 3.90
C GLU A 119 -13.04 25.68 2.36
N ASP A 120 -14.17 26.10 1.80
CA ASP A 120 -14.26 26.29 0.35
C ASP A 120 -13.49 27.53 -0.10
N PHE A 121 -12.20 27.36 -0.29
CA PHE A 121 -11.32 28.41 -0.84
C PHE A 121 -11.49 28.61 -2.35
N LEU A 122 -12.08 27.63 -3.06
CA LEU A 122 -12.23 27.70 -4.51
C LEU A 122 -13.40 28.54 -4.96
N THR A 123 -14.55 28.48 -4.26
CA THR A 123 -15.75 29.24 -4.63
C THR A 123 -16.18 30.25 -3.56
N GLY A 124 -15.64 30.15 -2.34
CA GLY A 124 -15.96 31.01 -1.21
C GLY A 124 -17.35 30.79 -0.62
N ASN A 125 -17.98 29.64 -0.91
CA ASN A 125 -19.30 29.32 -0.40
C ASN A 125 -19.22 28.74 1.03
N PRO A 126 -19.78 29.35 2.07
CA PRO A 126 -19.67 28.89 3.44
C PRO A 126 -20.36 27.54 3.72
N ASP A 127 -21.32 27.13 2.88
CA ASP A 127 -21.99 25.82 3.00
C ASP A 127 -21.22 24.67 2.33
N GLN A 128 -20.11 24.98 1.64
CA GLN A 128 -19.29 24.05 0.93
C GLN A 128 -17.91 23.89 1.58
N CYS A 129 -17.20 22.86 1.15
CA CYS A 129 -15.84 22.56 1.55
C CYS A 129 -15.07 22.01 0.34
N ASN A 130 -13.74 22.14 0.39
CA ASN A 130 -12.86 21.56 -0.60
C ASN A 130 -12.25 20.27 -0.08
N VAL A 131 -12.13 19.28 -0.99
CA VAL A 131 -11.36 18.07 -0.80
C VAL A 131 -10.30 18.02 -1.88
N MET A 132 -9.05 17.89 -1.45
CA MET A 132 -7.90 17.74 -2.35
C MET A 132 -7.05 16.58 -1.83
N HIS A 133 -6.67 15.67 -2.73
CA HIS A 133 -5.85 14.52 -2.41
C HIS A 133 -4.80 14.31 -3.49
N ALA A 134 -3.59 13.90 -3.11
CA ALA A 134 -2.51 13.59 -4.03
C ALA A 134 -1.90 12.25 -3.63
N ASP A 135 -1.87 11.32 -4.58
CA ASP A 135 -1.30 9.99 -4.45
C ASP A 135 -0.89 9.45 -5.83
N GLY A 136 -0.21 8.32 -5.89
CA GLY A 136 0.29 7.76 -7.14
C GLY A 136 0.26 6.24 -7.21
N CYS A 137 0.74 5.72 -8.34
CA CYS A 137 0.82 4.27 -8.59
C CYS A 137 1.94 3.57 -7.79
N GLY A 138 2.77 4.33 -7.07
CA GLY A 138 3.93 3.82 -6.37
C GLY A 138 4.90 3.10 -7.31
N THR A 139 5.53 2.04 -6.82
CA THR A 139 6.53 1.28 -7.59
C THR A 139 5.94 0.31 -8.61
N LYS A 140 4.62 0.31 -8.84
CA LYS A 140 3.99 -0.50 -9.88
C LYS A 140 4.42 -0.07 -11.28
N SER A 141 4.72 1.21 -11.47
CA SER A 141 5.30 1.74 -12.72
C SER A 141 6.61 1.06 -13.11
N ILE A 142 7.41 0.62 -12.13
CA ILE A 142 8.66 -0.11 -12.38
C ILE A 142 8.34 -1.51 -12.95
N ILE A 143 7.30 -2.16 -12.47
CA ILE A 143 6.87 -3.46 -13.00
C ILE A 143 6.40 -3.31 -14.45
N ALA A 144 5.63 -2.26 -14.75
CA ALA A 144 5.22 -1.94 -16.12
C ALA A 144 6.42 -1.66 -17.02
N TYR A 145 7.45 -0.95 -16.51
CA TYR A 145 8.70 -0.74 -17.21
C TYR A 145 9.39 -2.07 -17.55
N LEU A 146 9.53 -2.99 -16.59
CA LEU A 146 10.11 -4.31 -16.82
C LEU A 146 9.32 -5.11 -17.86
N TYR A 147 7.98 -5.08 -17.76
CA TYR A 147 7.09 -5.78 -18.69
C TYR A 147 7.25 -5.24 -20.11
N TYR A 148 7.21 -3.92 -20.27
CA TYR A 148 7.45 -3.27 -21.56
C TYR A 148 8.83 -3.63 -22.15
N LYS A 149 9.88 -3.64 -21.32
CA LYS A 149 11.24 -3.99 -21.77
C LYS A 149 11.36 -5.44 -22.24
N GLU A 150 10.58 -6.36 -21.68
CA GLU A 150 10.56 -7.77 -22.08
C GLU A 150 9.67 -8.04 -23.30
N THR A 151 8.50 -7.38 -23.38
CA THR A 151 7.46 -7.71 -24.36
C THR A 151 7.34 -6.69 -25.49
N GLY A 152 7.80 -5.46 -25.30
CA GLY A 152 7.51 -4.33 -26.20
C GLY A 152 6.08 -3.78 -26.09
N ASP A 153 5.24 -4.31 -25.18
CA ASP A 153 3.86 -3.86 -25.02
C ASP A 153 3.78 -2.58 -24.17
N VAL A 154 3.62 -1.45 -24.84
CA VAL A 154 3.49 -0.14 -24.20
C VAL A 154 2.10 0.06 -23.57
N SER A 155 1.09 -0.74 -23.95
CA SER A 155 -0.29 -0.58 -23.47
C SER A 155 -0.42 -0.82 -21.96
N VAL A 156 0.50 -1.54 -21.35
CA VAL A 156 0.57 -1.79 -19.90
C VAL A 156 0.58 -0.49 -19.08
N PHE A 157 1.11 0.60 -19.63
CA PHE A 157 1.14 1.90 -18.97
C PHE A 157 -0.22 2.59 -18.86
N GLN A 158 -1.22 2.19 -19.65
CA GLN A 158 -2.59 2.66 -19.45
C GLN A 158 -3.15 2.22 -18.11
N GLY A 159 -2.81 1.00 -17.64
CA GLY A 159 -3.14 0.52 -16.30
C GLY A 159 -2.46 1.32 -15.18
N ILE A 160 -1.24 1.79 -15.40
CA ILE A 160 -0.51 2.63 -14.45
C ILE A 160 -1.19 4.00 -14.26
N SER A 161 -1.73 4.59 -15.34
CA SER A 161 -2.53 5.81 -15.23
C SER A 161 -3.79 5.58 -14.40
N GLN A 162 -4.48 4.45 -14.62
CA GLN A 162 -5.62 4.05 -13.80
C GLN A 162 -5.22 3.91 -12.33
N ASP A 163 -4.09 3.24 -12.03
CA ASP A 163 -3.60 3.07 -10.67
C ASP A 163 -3.43 4.42 -9.95
N SER A 164 -2.80 5.39 -10.60
CA SER A 164 -2.58 6.72 -10.04
C SER A 164 -3.89 7.46 -9.76
N ILE A 165 -4.85 7.40 -10.69
CA ILE A 165 -6.15 8.08 -10.54
C ILE A 165 -6.98 7.42 -9.43
N VAL A 166 -7.05 6.09 -9.37
CA VAL A 166 -7.89 5.35 -8.43
C VAL A 166 -7.46 5.56 -6.99
N MET A 167 -6.15 5.67 -6.72
CA MET A 167 -5.66 5.94 -5.37
C MET A 167 -6.23 7.24 -4.79
N ASN A 168 -6.40 8.27 -5.64
CA ASN A 168 -7.02 9.52 -5.26
C ASN A 168 -8.55 9.44 -5.25
N LEU A 169 -9.14 8.88 -6.30
CA LEU A 169 -10.59 8.81 -6.45
C LEU A 169 -11.26 8.06 -5.31
N ASP A 170 -10.75 6.86 -4.98
CA ASP A 170 -11.35 6.02 -3.96
C ASP A 170 -11.18 6.60 -2.54
N ASP A 171 -10.12 7.40 -2.28
CA ASP A 171 -9.96 8.12 -1.02
C ASP A 171 -10.98 9.29 -0.91
N LEU A 172 -11.29 9.98 -2.02
CA LEU A 172 -12.36 10.98 -2.03
C LEU A 172 -13.75 10.36 -1.82
N LEU A 173 -13.98 9.13 -2.28
CA LEU A 173 -15.26 8.42 -2.00
C LEU A 173 -15.45 8.23 -0.51
N CYS A 174 -14.37 7.97 0.23
CA CYS A 174 -14.44 7.71 1.67
C CYS A 174 -14.95 8.89 2.50
N VAL A 175 -14.91 10.11 1.96
CA VAL A 175 -15.54 11.27 2.57
C VAL A 175 -16.92 11.61 1.99
N GLY A 176 -17.51 10.69 1.21
CA GLY A 176 -18.84 10.88 0.62
C GLY A 176 -18.86 11.72 -0.66
N MET A 177 -17.71 11.88 -1.32
CA MET A 177 -17.63 12.66 -2.54
C MET A 177 -18.35 11.96 -3.70
N LYS A 178 -19.32 12.66 -4.29
CA LYS A 178 -20.02 12.27 -5.54
C LYS A 178 -20.19 13.44 -6.51
N GLY A 179 -19.55 14.57 -6.19
CA GLY A 179 -19.56 15.79 -7.03
C GLY A 179 -18.61 15.66 -8.22
N ARG A 180 -18.35 16.81 -8.84
CA ARG A 180 -17.37 16.91 -9.93
C ARG A 180 -15.97 16.82 -9.35
N ILE A 181 -15.19 15.88 -9.87
CA ILE A 181 -13.78 15.68 -9.50
C ILE A 181 -12.93 16.08 -10.70
N ILE A 182 -11.92 16.88 -10.47
CA ILE A 182 -10.91 17.24 -11.47
C ILE A 182 -9.61 16.52 -11.08
N ILE A 183 -9.02 15.79 -12.06
CA ILE A 183 -7.75 15.08 -11.90
C ILE A 183 -6.65 15.80 -12.71
N SER A 184 -5.53 16.04 -12.07
CA SER A 184 -4.29 16.48 -12.72
C SER A 184 -3.21 15.42 -12.51
N ASN A 185 -2.51 15.03 -13.58
CA ASN A 185 -1.49 14.00 -13.54
C ASN A 185 -0.08 14.59 -13.54
N ILE A 186 0.86 13.89 -12.89
CA ILE A 186 2.28 14.23 -12.88
C ILE A 186 3.04 12.99 -13.34
N ILE A 187 3.83 13.13 -14.40
CA ILE A 187 4.64 12.06 -14.97
C ILE A 187 6.11 12.50 -14.91
N ASN A 188 6.88 11.86 -14.04
CA ASN A 188 8.30 12.08 -13.88
C ASN A 188 9.07 10.87 -14.44
N ARG A 189 9.95 11.07 -15.43
CA ARG A 189 10.65 9.95 -16.07
C ARG A 189 12.16 10.15 -16.19
N ASN A 190 12.86 9.06 -16.36
CA ASN A 190 14.17 9.04 -16.97
C ASN A 190 14.00 8.91 -18.50
N ALA A 191 14.27 9.97 -19.24
CA ALA A 191 14.05 10.01 -20.69
C ALA A 191 14.97 9.06 -21.48
N LEU A 192 16.12 8.66 -20.90
CA LEU A 192 17.03 7.69 -21.53
C LEU A 192 16.45 6.26 -21.49
N ASN A 193 15.67 5.93 -20.44
CA ASN A 193 15.12 4.60 -20.24
C ASN A 193 13.64 4.49 -20.64
N CYS A 194 12.89 5.58 -20.54
CA CYS A 194 11.45 5.67 -20.83
C CYS A 194 11.17 6.60 -22.02
N PRO A 195 11.07 6.06 -23.25
CA PRO A 195 10.84 6.86 -24.46
C PRO A 195 9.45 7.53 -24.46
N GLY A 196 9.23 8.44 -25.43
CA GLY A 196 8.01 9.24 -25.53
C GLY A 196 6.73 8.44 -25.69
N GLU A 197 6.78 7.24 -26.27
CA GLU A 197 5.62 6.35 -26.40
C GLU A 197 5.04 5.89 -25.06
N ILE A 198 5.88 5.73 -24.02
CA ILE A 198 5.40 5.45 -22.65
C ILE A 198 4.59 6.63 -22.10
N VAL A 199 5.07 7.86 -22.31
CA VAL A 199 4.35 9.06 -21.89
C VAL A 199 3.04 9.21 -22.65
N ALA A 200 3.04 8.93 -23.95
CA ALA A 200 1.83 8.95 -24.76
C ALA A 200 0.80 7.93 -24.23
N ALA A 201 1.23 6.68 -23.95
CA ALA A 201 0.36 5.64 -23.41
C ALA A 201 -0.23 5.99 -22.04
N LEU A 202 0.55 6.66 -21.16
CA LEU A 202 0.07 7.15 -19.88
C LEU A 202 -0.99 8.24 -20.03
N ILE A 203 -0.78 9.23 -20.91
CA ILE A 203 -1.73 10.32 -21.15
C ILE A 203 -3.02 9.76 -21.76
N GLU A 204 -2.90 8.94 -22.81
CA GLU A 204 -4.06 8.30 -23.46
C GLU A 204 -4.82 7.39 -22.48
N GLY A 205 -4.10 6.61 -21.65
CA GLY A 205 -4.68 5.76 -20.63
C GLY A 205 -5.50 6.54 -19.60
N SER A 206 -4.98 7.68 -19.15
CA SER A 206 -5.67 8.60 -18.25
C SER A 206 -6.97 9.11 -18.85
N GLU A 207 -6.94 9.64 -20.08
CA GLU A 207 -8.13 10.18 -20.77
C GLU A 207 -9.17 9.10 -21.06
N ASN A 208 -8.72 7.89 -21.47
CA ASN A 208 -9.60 6.76 -21.73
C ASN A 208 -10.30 6.28 -20.45
N PHE A 209 -9.54 6.16 -19.34
CA PHE A 209 -10.09 5.75 -18.05
C PHE A 209 -11.10 6.78 -17.50
N ILE A 210 -10.77 8.08 -17.54
CA ILE A 210 -11.69 9.14 -17.15
C ILE A 210 -12.98 9.10 -17.98
N ARG A 211 -12.85 8.85 -19.29
CA ARG A 211 -14.02 8.72 -20.19
C ARG A 211 -14.88 7.52 -19.81
N SER A 212 -14.29 6.35 -19.60
CA SER A 212 -15.03 5.13 -19.23
C SER A 212 -15.79 5.28 -17.91
N LEU A 213 -15.18 5.96 -16.91
CA LEU A 213 -15.85 6.26 -15.66
C LEU A 213 -17.03 7.21 -15.81
N ARG A 214 -16.93 8.20 -16.70
CA ARG A 214 -18.05 9.10 -17.01
C ARG A 214 -19.23 8.38 -17.67
N GLU A 215 -18.95 7.39 -18.52
CA GLU A 215 -19.98 6.57 -19.17
C GLU A 215 -20.80 5.75 -18.15
N VAL A 216 -20.22 5.42 -17.01
CA VAL A 216 -20.91 4.72 -15.90
C VAL A 216 -21.38 5.65 -14.80
N GLY A 217 -21.41 6.96 -15.04
CA GLY A 217 -22.03 7.95 -14.16
C GLY A 217 -21.12 8.61 -13.13
N VAL A 218 -19.82 8.37 -13.15
CA VAL A 218 -18.86 9.05 -12.25
C VAL A 218 -18.51 10.43 -12.79
N ASN A 219 -18.67 11.48 -11.99
CA ASN A 219 -18.43 12.87 -12.39
C ASN A 219 -16.93 13.25 -12.31
N ILE A 220 -16.11 12.70 -13.18
CA ILE A 220 -14.66 12.90 -13.19
C ILE A 220 -14.21 13.55 -14.51
N TYR A 221 -13.23 14.47 -14.42
CA TYR A 221 -12.76 15.27 -15.54
C TYR A 221 -11.24 15.42 -15.49
N SER A 222 -10.62 15.42 -16.68
CA SER A 222 -9.21 15.74 -16.80
C SER A 222 -8.97 17.25 -16.60
N GLY A 223 -8.02 17.59 -15.78
CA GLY A 223 -7.46 18.93 -15.59
C GLY A 223 -6.13 19.11 -16.31
N GLY A 224 -5.72 18.11 -17.12
CA GLY A 224 -4.39 18.07 -17.73
C GLY A 224 -3.34 17.51 -16.78
N GLY A 225 -2.12 17.95 -16.92
CA GLY A 225 -1.01 17.50 -16.09
C GLY A 225 0.33 18.07 -16.54
N GLU A 226 1.40 17.57 -15.94
CA GLU A 226 2.77 17.94 -16.23
C GLU A 226 3.65 16.71 -16.45
N THR A 227 4.64 16.85 -17.31
CA THR A 227 5.68 15.84 -17.54
C THR A 227 7.06 16.43 -17.31
N ALA A 228 7.93 15.73 -16.58
CA ALA A 228 9.29 16.18 -16.33
C ALA A 228 10.32 15.07 -16.58
N ASP A 229 11.42 15.45 -17.20
CA ASP A 229 12.59 14.59 -17.36
C ASP A 229 13.51 14.77 -16.15
N VAL A 230 13.51 13.78 -15.25
CA VAL A 230 14.18 13.81 -13.94
C VAL A 230 15.08 12.59 -13.73
N GLY A 231 15.87 12.23 -14.74
CA GLY A 231 16.69 11.03 -14.77
C GLY A 231 17.69 10.89 -13.61
N ASP A 232 18.10 12.00 -12.99
CA ASP A 232 18.95 11.96 -11.80
C ASP A 232 18.17 11.57 -10.52
N SER A 233 16.85 11.68 -10.54
CA SER A 233 15.98 11.37 -9.40
C SER A 233 15.32 10.00 -9.50
N THR A 234 15.11 9.47 -10.70
CA THR A 234 14.52 8.15 -10.94
C THR A 234 15.19 7.42 -12.09
N GLY A 235 15.45 6.12 -11.93
CA GLY A 235 15.97 5.28 -13.01
C GLY A 235 14.94 4.95 -14.08
N THR A 236 13.63 5.00 -13.75
CA THR A 236 12.54 4.64 -14.65
C THR A 236 11.48 5.73 -14.75
N ILE A 237 10.30 5.53 -14.18
CA ILE A 237 9.17 6.45 -14.26
C ILE A 237 8.35 6.46 -12.97
N VAL A 238 7.89 7.63 -12.56
CA VAL A 238 6.96 7.84 -11.44
C VAL A 238 5.70 8.52 -11.97
N VAL A 239 4.54 8.02 -11.59
CA VAL A 239 3.23 8.53 -12.05
C VAL A 239 2.36 8.80 -10.84
N ASP A 240 2.06 10.08 -10.63
CA ASP A 240 1.22 10.55 -9.55
C ASP A 240 0.04 11.36 -10.12
N SER A 241 -0.97 11.53 -9.30
CA SER A 241 -2.14 12.35 -9.63
C SER A 241 -2.56 13.19 -8.43
N CYS A 242 -3.24 14.29 -8.72
CA CYS A 242 -3.93 15.08 -7.73
C CYS A 242 -5.41 15.19 -8.11
N ALA A 243 -6.29 14.94 -7.15
CA ALA A 243 -7.73 15.09 -7.29
C ALA A 243 -8.22 16.29 -6.48
N VAL A 244 -9.07 17.11 -7.05
CA VAL A 244 -9.71 18.22 -6.35
C VAL A 244 -11.22 18.23 -6.61
N SER A 245 -11.99 18.54 -5.56
CA SER A 245 -13.43 18.65 -5.66
C SER A 245 -14.00 19.61 -4.61
N VAL A 246 -15.23 20.04 -4.86
CA VAL A 246 -16.05 20.86 -3.95
C VAL A 246 -17.32 20.09 -3.59
N MET A 247 -17.66 20.04 -2.30
CA MET A 247 -18.86 19.37 -1.83
C MET A 247 -19.57 20.18 -0.73
N LYS A 248 -20.83 19.87 -0.47
CA LYS A 248 -21.56 20.47 0.66
C LYS A 248 -21.09 19.86 1.97
N LYS A 249 -20.79 20.71 2.97
CA LYS A 249 -20.35 20.27 4.31
C LYS A 249 -21.26 19.20 4.93
N LYS A 250 -22.56 19.33 4.75
CA LYS A 250 -23.59 18.42 5.29
C LYS A 250 -23.59 17.01 4.66
N HIS A 251 -22.86 16.79 3.57
CA HIS A 251 -22.75 15.49 2.89
C HIS A 251 -21.44 14.77 3.19
N VAL A 252 -20.58 15.38 4.02
CA VAL A 252 -19.30 14.77 4.41
C VAL A 252 -19.57 13.55 5.28
N ILE A 253 -18.96 12.44 4.92
CA ILE A 253 -18.90 11.23 5.73
C ILE A 253 -17.60 11.28 6.53
N THR A 254 -17.70 11.06 7.84
CA THR A 254 -16.56 11.00 8.76
C THR A 254 -16.50 9.68 9.48
N GLY A 255 -15.35 9.35 10.05
CA GLY A 255 -15.17 8.16 10.87
C GLY A 255 -16.01 8.14 12.16
N ASP A 256 -16.52 9.30 12.61
CA ASP A 256 -17.36 9.43 13.82
C ASP A 256 -18.71 8.69 13.71
N LEU A 257 -19.16 8.45 12.48
CA LEU A 257 -20.41 7.72 12.23
C LEU A 257 -20.24 6.20 12.32
N ILE A 258 -19.00 5.71 12.40
CA ILE A 258 -18.72 4.29 12.63
C ILE A 258 -18.90 4.03 14.12
N GLN A 259 -19.98 3.34 14.46
CA GLN A 259 -20.43 3.05 15.82
C GLN A 259 -20.48 1.54 16.05
N PRO A 260 -20.54 1.06 17.31
CA PRO A 260 -20.79 -0.34 17.61
C PRO A 260 -22.11 -0.83 17.02
N GLY A 261 -22.14 -2.08 16.55
CA GLY A 261 -23.33 -2.72 16.00
C GLY A 261 -23.49 -2.64 14.49
N LEU A 262 -22.59 -1.95 13.78
CA LEU A 262 -22.61 -1.89 12.32
C LEU A 262 -22.07 -3.17 11.67
N ALA A 263 -22.63 -3.53 10.53
CA ALA A 263 -22.06 -4.50 9.61
C ALA A 263 -20.92 -3.87 8.79
N ILE A 264 -19.90 -4.66 8.51
CA ILE A 264 -18.80 -4.31 7.62
C ILE A 264 -19.00 -5.07 6.31
N VAL A 265 -19.37 -4.40 5.23
CA VAL A 265 -19.49 -5.02 3.91
C VAL A 265 -18.21 -4.78 3.13
N GLY A 266 -17.48 -5.85 2.83
CA GLY A 266 -16.28 -5.80 1.98
C GLY A 266 -16.65 -5.93 0.51
N LEU A 267 -16.10 -5.05 -0.35
CA LEU A 267 -16.21 -5.13 -1.80
C LEU A 267 -14.97 -5.80 -2.38
N SER A 268 -15.17 -6.89 -3.15
CA SER A 268 -14.06 -7.70 -3.70
C SER A 268 -13.13 -6.88 -4.57
N SER A 269 -11.84 -7.16 -4.47
CA SER A 269 -10.80 -6.62 -5.34
C SER A 269 -10.55 -7.48 -6.59
N THR A 270 -11.03 -8.73 -6.63
CA THR A 270 -10.81 -9.72 -7.70
C THR A 270 -12.00 -9.85 -8.65
N GLY A 271 -11.81 -10.61 -9.73
CA GLY A 271 -12.83 -10.85 -10.73
C GLY A 271 -12.90 -9.71 -11.76
N ARG A 272 -14.00 -9.58 -12.49
CA ARG A 272 -14.17 -8.58 -13.55
C ARG A 272 -15.47 -7.79 -13.35
N ALA A 273 -15.36 -6.52 -13.01
CA ALA A 273 -16.51 -5.62 -12.96
C ALA A 273 -17.03 -5.28 -14.37
N ASN A 274 -18.29 -4.86 -14.50
CA ASN A 274 -18.91 -4.49 -15.78
C ASN A 274 -18.18 -3.34 -16.50
N TYR A 275 -17.48 -2.50 -15.77
CA TYR A 275 -16.70 -1.36 -16.25
C TYR A 275 -15.20 -1.67 -16.40
N GLU A 276 -14.78 -2.93 -16.23
CA GLU A 276 -13.41 -3.40 -16.47
C GLU A 276 -13.31 -4.18 -17.76
N THR A 277 -12.18 -4.09 -18.44
CA THR A 277 -11.93 -4.75 -19.73
C THR A 277 -11.32 -6.15 -19.57
N ALA A 278 -10.69 -6.44 -18.44
CA ALA A 278 -9.98 -7.69 -18.17
C ALA A 278 -10.25 -8.20 -16.75
N GLU A 279 -9.87 -9.45 -16.51
CA GLU A 279 -9.85 -10.07 -15.18
C GLU A 279 -8.86 -9.35 -14.28
N ASN A 280 -9.21 -9.15 -13.01
CA ASN A 280 -8.40 -8.46 -12.02
C ASN A 280 -7.92 -9.43 -10.93
N SER A 281 -6.61 -9.50 -10.72
CA SER A 281 -6.01 -10.33 -9.66
C SER A 281 -6.31 -9.84 -8.25
N GLY A 282 -6.75 -8.59 -8.11
CA GLY A 282 -6.97 -7.93 -6.83
C GLY A 282 -5.75 -7.27 -6.20
N ILE A 283 -4.60 -7.24 -6.88
CA ILE A 283 -3.33 -6.78 -6.28
C ILE A 283 -3.38 -5.32 -5.77
N GLY A 284 -4.00 -4.40 -6.51
CA GLY A 284 -3.93 -2.97 -6.21
C GLY A 284 -2.55 -2.36 -6.45
N SER A 285 -2.22 -1.28 -5.72
CA SER A 285 -0.93 -0.57 -5.88
C SER A 285 -0.06 -0.60 -4.61
N ASN A 286 -0.56 -1.12 -3.48
CA ASN A 286 0.16 -1.17 -2.22
C ASN A 286 1.01 -2.43 -2.07
N GLY A 287 2.15 -2.32 -1.36
CA GLY A 287 3.01 -3.46 -1.04
C GLY A 287 3.94 -3.92 -2.16
N LEU A 288 3.84 -3.34 -3.37
CA LEU A 288 4.57 -3.79 -4.56
C LEU A 288 6.07 -3.53 -4.51
N THR A 289 6.53 -2.57 -3.71
CA THR A 289 7.99 -2.37 -3.52
C THR A 289 8.66 -3.63 -3.01
N SER A 290 8.04 -4.37 -2.08
CA SER A 290 8.57 -5.64 -1.61
C SER A 290 8.14 -6.81 -2.49
N ALA A 291 6.85 -6.91 -2.81
CA ALA A 291 6.29 -8.03 -3.56
C ALA A 291 6.99 -8.28 -4.91
N ARG A 292 7.36 -7.21 -5.66
CA ARG A 292 8.10 -7.36 -6.92
C ARG A 292 9.47 -8.00 -6.72
N HIS A 293 10.17 -7.66 -5.63
CA HIS A 293 11.47 -8.25 -5.31
C HIS A 293 11.36 -9.69 -4.79
N ASP A 294 10.26 -10.00 -4.10
CA ASP A 294 10.01 -11.36 -3.62
C ASP A 294 9.56 -12.31 -4.75
N LEU A 295 8.74 -11.82 -5.69
CA LEU A 295 8.23 -12.65 -6.79
C LEU A 295 9.22 -12.81 -7.94
N LEU A 296 9.83 -11.69 -8.38
CA LEU A 296 10.63 -11.67 -9.61
C LEU A 296 12.05 -12.18 -9.40
N SER A 297 12.55 -12.87 -10.40
CA SER A 297 13.85 -13.54 -10.36
C SER A 297 15.03 -12.58 -10.56
N ARG A 298 16.19 -13.00 -10.15
CA ARG A 298 17.48 -12.32 -10.26
C ARG A 298 17.80 -11.82 -11.68
N TYR A 299 17.26 -12.47 -12.69
CA TYR A 299 17.36 -12.06 -14.08
C TYR A 299 17.07 -10.57 -14.30
N TYR A 300 16.06 -10.02 -13.59
CA TYR A 300 15.69 -8.60 -13.73
C TYR A 300 16.71 -7.67 -13.08
N ALA A 301 17.37 -8.08 -12.01
CA ALA A 301 18.44 -7.28 -11.41
C ALA A 301 19.66 -7.17 -12.33
N GLU A 302 20.00 -8.28 -12.98
CA GLU A 302 21.15 -8.34 -13.88
C GLU A 302 20.92 -7.58 -15.20
N LYS A 303 19.68 -7.63 -15.72
CA LYS A 303 19.32 -7.03 -17.00
C LYS A 303 18.91 -5.56 -16.92
N TYR A 304 18.30 -5.15 -15.80
CA TYR A 304 17.69 -3.82 -15.61
C TYR A 304 18.11 -3.20 -14.28
N PRO A 305 19.39 -2.85 -14.10
CA PRO A 305 19.91 -2.30 -12.83
C PRO A 305 19.26 -0.94 -12.47
N GLU A 306 18.70 -0.22 -13.44
CA GLU A 306 17.99 1.03 -13.23
C GLU A 306 16.62 0.87 -12.56
N SER A 307 16.11 -0.36 -12.40
CA SER A 307 14.78 -0.67 -11.88
C SER A 307 14.71 -0.82 -10.35
N PHE A 308 15.82 -0.62 -9.65
CA PHE A 308 15.88 -0.72 -8.18
C PHE A 308 16.94 0.22 -7.60
N ASP A 309 16.83 0.50 -6.30
CA ASP A 309 17.82 1.31 -5.59
C ASP A 309 19.14 0.52 -5.41
N PRO A 310 20.30 1.04 -5.89
CA PRO A 310 21.58 0.36 -5.77
C PRO A 310 22.07 0.18 -4.32
N ASN A 311 21.47 0.89 -3.35
CA ASN A 311 21.79 0.72 -1.93
C ASN A 311 21.03 -0.44 -1.27
N VAL A 312 20.06 -1.05 -1.94
CA VAL A 312 19.41 -2.29 -1.47
C VAL A 312 20.38 -3.44 -1.62
N SER A 313 20.54 -4.22 -0.55
CA SER A 313 21.44 -5.38 -0.56
C SER A 313 21.04 -6.36 -1.66
N GLU A 314 22.06 -6.88 -2.38
CA GLU A 314 21.86 -7.76 -3.53
C GLU A 314 20.93 -8.95 -3.27
N ASN A 315 21.02 -9.56 -2.09
CA ASN A 315 20.20 -10.71 -1.71
C ASN A 315 18.72 -10.36 -1.48
N LEU A 316 18.37 -9.07 -1.49
CA LEU A 316 17.01 -8.58 -1.33
C LEU A 316 16.40 -8.06 -2.64
N VAL A 317 17.18 -7.98 -3.72
CA VAL A 317 16.75 -7.47 -5.02
C VAL A 317 16.35 -8.63 -5.93
N TYR A 318 15.10 -8.64 -6.39
CA TYR A 318 14.55 -9.66 -7.30
C TYR A 318 15.03 -11.07 -6.97
N CYS A 319 14.73 -11.51 -5.76
CA CYS A 319 15.21 -12.78 -5.19
C CYS A 319 14.19 -13.92 -5.32
N GLY A 320 13.09 -13.68 -6.06
CA GLY A 320 12.03 -14.64 -6.29
C GLY A 320 12.33 -15.66 -7.41
N PRO A 321 11.41 -16.62 -7.59
CA PRO A 321 11.59 -17.66 -8.59
C PRO A 321 11.04 -17.31 -9.98
N TYR A 322 10.15 -16.26 -10.10
CA TYR A 322 9.33 -16.09 -11.30
C TYR A 322 9.90 -15.07 -12.28
N ARG A 323 9.55 -15.30 -13.55
CA ARG A 323 9.58 -14.30 -14.60
C ARG A 323 8.17 -13.74 -14.81
N LEU A 324 8.07 -12.60 -15.50
CA LEU A 324 6.77 -11.94 -15.74
C LEU A 324 5.83 -12.81 -16.61
N GLU A 325 6.40 -13.59 -17.52
CA GLU A 325 5.67 -14.50 -18.41
C GLU A 325 5.28 -15.84 -17.78
N ASP A 326 5.82 -16.16 -16.58
CA ASP A 326 5.49 -17.43 -15.92
C ASP A 326 4.02 -17.47 -15.48
N PRO A 327 3.37 -18.64 -15.56
CA PRO A 327 2.00 -18.79 -15.08
C PRO A 327 1.94 -18.58 -13.56
N LEU A 328 0.95 -17.79 -13.11
CA LEU A 328 0.70 -17.64 -11.68
C LEU A 328 -0.05 -18.88 -11.16
N PRO A 329 0.46 -19.56 -10.12
CA PRO A 329 -0.25 -20.72 -9.52
C PRO A 329 -1.69 -20.37 -9.11
N GLU A 330 -2.63 -21.29 -9.34
CA GLU A 330 -4.05 -21.13 -9.03
C GLU A 330 -4.74 -19.95 -9.75
N SER A 331 -4.21 -19.50 -10.89
CA SER A 331 -4.75 -18.39 -11.68
C SER A 331 -4.67 -18.69 -13.17
N SER A 332 -5.52 -18.02 -13.96
CA SER A 332 -5.42 -17.99 -15.42
C SER A 332 -4.42 -16.93 -15.92
N LEU A 333 -3.91 -16.07 -15.04
CA LEU A 333 -3.01 -14.99 -15.35
C LEU A 333 -1.55 -15.43 -15.25
N THR A 334 -0.67 -14.76 -15.98
CA THR A 334 0.77 -14.80 -15.71
C THR A 334 1.11 -13.96 -14.47
N VAL A 335 2.31 -14.15 -13.92
CA VAL A 335 2.79 -13.33 -12.78
C VAL A 335 2.78 -11.85 -13.15
N GLY A 336 3.24 -11.49 -14.37
CA GLY A 336 3.24 -10.11 -14.87
C GLY A 336 1.83 -9.52 -14.94
N GLU A 337 0.90 -10.21 -15.58
CA GLU A 337 -0.51 -9.77 -15.67
C GLU A 337 -1.14 -9.61 -14.28
N ALA A 338 -0.84 -10.52 -13.36
CA ALA A 338 -1.40 -10.45 -12.02
C ALA A 338 -0.88 -9.25 -11.22
N ILE A 339 0.43 -9.00 -11.20
CA ILE A 339 1.00 -7.86 -10.44
C ILE A 339 0.82 -6.52 -11.15
N LEU A 340 0.42 -6.53 -12.41
CA LEU A 340 0.08 -5.35 -13.22
C LEU A 340 -1.42 -5.15 -13.38
N SER A 341 -2.28 -6.06 -12.88
CA SER A 341 -3.73 -5.84 -12.91
C SER A 341 -4.05 -4.43 -12.39
N PRO A 342 -4.70 -3.56 -13.19
CA PRO A 342 -4.98 -2.19 -12.80
C PRO A 342 -5.83 -2.15 -11.53
N THR A 343 -5.58 -1.19 -10.67
CA THR A 343 -6.35 -1.02 -9.43
C THR A 343 -7.81 -0.78 -9.77
N ARG A 344 -8.73 -1.64 -9.28
CA ARG A 344 -10.18 -1.44 -9.41
C ARG A 344 -10.60 -0.20 -8.63
N THR A 345 -11.43 0.66 -9.21
CA THR A 345 -12.16 1.68 -8.46
C THR A 345 -13.53 1.18 -8.05
N TYR A 346 -14.03 1.65 -6.92
CA TYR A 346 -15.40 1.38 -6.45
C TYR A 346 -16.33 2.57 -6.70
N ALA A 347 -15.88 3.59 -7.45
CA ALA A 347 -16.64 4.80 -7.68
C ALA A 347 -18.05 4.56 -8.25
N PRO A 348 -18.28 3.70 -9.27
CA PRO A 348 -19.62 3.47 -9.79
C PRO A 348 -20.60 2.92 -8.75
N ILE A 349 -20.12 2.05 -7.85
CA ILE A 349 -20.90 1.43 -6.78
C ILE A 349 -21.23 2.47 -5.71
N ILE A 350 -20.19 3.17 -5.20
CA ILE A 350 -20.36 4.15 -4.12
C ILE A 350 -21.20 5.34 -4.55
N TYR A 351 -21.02 5.84 -5.79
CA TYR A 351 -21.87 6.89 -6.36
C TYR A 351 -23.35 6.48 -6.35
N ARG A 352 -23.66 5.25 -6.80
CA ARG A 352 -25.04 4.73 -6.80
C ARG A 352 -25.60 4.61 -5.38
N LEU A 353 -24.82 4.11 -4.43
CA LEU A 353 -25.23 4.02 -3.02
C LEU A 353 -25.54 5.39 -2.44
N LEU A 354 -24.64 6.37 -2.65
CA LEU A 354 -24.83 7.74 -2.15
C LEU A 354 -26.00 8.47 -2.79
N GLU A 355 -26.37 8.14 -4.03
CA GLU A 355 -27.48 8.78 -4.74
C GLU A 355 -28.83 8.16 -4.39
N GLN A 356 -28.92 6.84 -4.38
CA GLN A 356 -30.19 6.12 -4.26
C GLN A 356 -30.57 5.81 -2.82
N PHE A 357 -29.58 5.73 -1.90
CA PHE A 357 -29.80 5.33 -0.51
C PHE A 357 -29.15 6.33 0.47
N PRO A 358 -29.62 7.58 0.55
CA PRO A 358 -29.07 8.58 1.45
C PRO A 358 -29.11 8.12 2.90
N GLY A 359 -27.96 8.21 3.61
CA GLY A 359 -27.86 7.84 5.02
C GLY A 359 -27.57 6.33 5.27
N LEU A 360 -27.55 5.49 4.22
CA LEU A 360 -27.20 4.09 4.31
C LEU A 360 -25.74 3.91 4.78
N ILE A 361 -24.82 4.68 4.20
CA ILE A 361 -23.38 4.60 4.50
C ILE A 361 -23.08 5.36 5.79
N LYS A 362 -22.59 4.65 6.80
CA LYS A 362 -22.11 5.22 8.07
C LYS A 362 -20.61 5.48 8.06
N GLY A 363 -19.86 4.80 7.20
CA GLY A 363 -18.44 4.98 7.01
C GLY A 363 -17.95 4.22 5.81
N LEU A 364 -16.82 4.67 5.28
CA LEU A 364 -16.09 4.00 4.19
C LEU A 364 -14.63 3.92 4.56
N VAL A 365 -14.00 2.78 4.32
CA VAL A 365 -12.56 2.57 4.51
C VAL A 365 -11.97 1.95 3.26
N HIS A 366 -11.11 2.71 2.59
CA HIS A 366 -10.30 2.24 1.49
C HIS A 366 -9.06 1.52 2.04
N CYS A 367 -9.02 0.19 1.92
CA CYS A 367 -7.96 -0.68 2.42
C CYS A 367 -6.68 -0.58 1.54
N SER A 368 -6.14 0.63 1.43
CA SER A 368 -4.87 0.97 0.79
C SER A 368 -3.69 0.79 1.75
N GLY A 369 -2.88 1.82 2.04
CA GLY A 369 -1.82 1.71 3.07
C GLY A 369 -2.39 1.34 4.45
N GLY A 370 -1.85 0.31 5.08
CA GLY A 370 -2.38 -0.30 6.30
C GLY A 370 -3.42 -1.39 6.04
N ALA A 371 -3.85 -1.56 4.80
CA ALA A 371 -4.73 -2.64 4.32
C ALA A 371 -5.90 -2.94 5.27
N GLN A 372 -6.00 -4.18 5.78
CA GLN A 372 -7.10 -4.59 6.65
C GLN A 372 -7.08 -3.95 8.04
N THR A 373 -5.94 -3.40 8.47
CA THR A 373 -5.81 -2.72 9.76
C THR A 373 -6.13 -1.22 9.69
N LYS A 374 -6.40 -0.67 8.49
CA LYS A 374 -6.69 0.76 8.31
C LYS A 374 -7.95 1.22 9.06
N CYS A 375 -8.90 0.33 9.28
CA CYS A 375 -10.11 0.60 10.06
C CYS A 375 -9.82 1.09 11.48
N LEU A 376 -8.69 0.71 12.09
CA LEU A 376 -8.28 1.13 13.42
C LEU A 376 -8.13 2.66 13.60
N LYS A 377 -8.04 3.40 12.49
CA LYS A 377 -7.91 4.87 12.48
C LYS A 377 -9.26 5.60 12.57
N PHE A 378 -10.38 4.88 12.53
CA PHE A 378 -11.71 5.47 12.44
C PHE A 378 -12.61 5.00 13.58
N GLY A 379 -13.52 5.90 14.02
CA GLY A 379 -14.31 5.68 15.20
C GLY A 379 -13.50 5.74 16.50
N GLU A 380 -14.16 5.55 17.62
CA GLU A 380 -13.53 5.56 18.94
C GLU A 380 -14.05 4.38 19.78
N ASN A 381 -13.14 3.72 20.49
CA ASN A 381 -13.47 2.59 21.37
C ASN A 381 -14.23 1.47 20.65
N LEU A 382 -13.75 1.10 19.47
CA LEU A 382 -14.35 0.08 18.62
C LEU A 382 -13.54 -1.20 18.58
N HIS A 383 -14.23 -2.32 18.65
CA HIS A 383 -13.70 -3.62 18.30
C HIS A 383 -14.23 -3.99 16.90
N PHE A 384 -13.35 -3.94 15.92
CA PHE A 384 -13.62 -4.46 14.59
C PHE A 384 -13.40 -5.96 14.60
N ILE A 385 -14.39 -6.73 14.18
CA ILE A 385 -14.32 -8.20 14.10
C ILE A 385 -14.52 -8.57 12.64
N LYS A 386 -13.49 -9.11 11.99
CA LYS A 386 -13.51 -9.56 10.59
C LYS A 386 -13.37 -11.08 10.55
N ASP A 387 -14.49 -11.77 10.60
CA ASP A 387 -14.60 -13.23 10.76
C ASP A 387 -15.14 -13.96 9.53
N ASN A 388 -15.47 -13.24 8.45
CA ASN A 388 -15.97 -13.80 7.20
C ASN A 388 -15.28 -13.16 5.97
N LEU A 389 -13.96 -13.18 5.94
CA LEU A 389 -13.16 -12.60 4.87
C LEU A 389 -13.30 -13.38 3.55
N PHE A 390 -12.97 -12.70 2.45
CA PHE A 390 -12.73 -13.39 1.17
C PHE A 390 -11.52 -14.34 1.28
N PRO A 391 -11.53 -15.46 0.57
CA PRO A 391 -10.32 -16.27 0.43
C PRO A 391 -9.19 -15.43 -0.15
N PRO A 392 -7.94 -15.56 0.34
CA PRO A 392 -6.82 -14.85 -0.22
C PRO A 392 -6.68 -15.14 -1.73
N PRO A 393 -6.65 -14.10 -2.60
CA PRO A 393 -6.39 -14.25 -4.03
C PRO A 393 -5.05 -14.95 -4.34
N ALA A 394 -4.98 -15.60 -5.49
CA ALA A 394 -3.81 -16.37 -5.93
C ALA A 394 -2.50 -15.55 -5.87
N VAL A 395 -2.55 -14.27 -6.26
CA VAL A 395 -1.39 -13.38 -6.22
C VAL A 395 -0.84 -13.18 -4.82
N PHE A 396 -1.70 -13.05 -3.79
CA PHE A 396 -1.26 -12.90 -2.40
C PHE A 396 -0.75 -14.21 -1.80
N LYS A 397 -1.33 -15.35 -2.19
CA LYS A 397 -0.79 -16.67 -1.82
C LYS A 397 0.61 -16.87 -2.40
N ALA A 398 0.83 -16.53 -3.67
CA ALA A 398 2.14 -16.60 -4.29
C ALA A 398 3.16 -15.71 -3.58
N ILE A 399 2.80 -14.44 -3.28
CA ILE A 399 3.67 -13.53 -2.52
C ILE A 399 4.01 -14.14 -1.15
N GLN A 400 3.01 -14.65 -0.42
CA GLN A 400 3.21 -15.24 0.90
C GLN A 400 4.13 -16.47 0.85
N GLN A 401 3.90 -17.37 -0.10
CA GLN A 401 4.71 -18.60 -0.26
C GLN A 401 6.18 -18.30 -0.56
N VAL A 402 6.45 -17.32 -1.43
CA VAL A 402 7.83 -17.00 -1.83
C VAL A 402 8.56 -16.17 -0.78
N SER A 403 7.85 -15.21 -0.17
CA SER A 403 8.43 -14.34 0.85
C SER A 403 8.52 -14.98 2.23
N ASN A 404 7.74 -16.03 2.47
CA ASN A 404 7.49 -16.64 3.79
C ASN A 404 7.02 -15.61 4.83
N THR A 405 6.33 -14.55 4.38
CA THR A 405 5.75 -13.52 5.25
C THR A 405 4.60 -14.13 6.05
N GLU A 406 4.53 -13.86 7.35
CA GLU A 406 3.42 -14.31 8.19
C GLU A 406 2.07 -13.74 7.70
N TRP A 407 1.01 -14.53 7.77
CA TRP A 407 -0.33 -14.08 7.37
C TRP A 407 -0.77 -12.81 8.11
N LYS A 408 -0.43 -12.70 9.39
CA LYS A 408 -0.69 -11.50 10.19
C LYS A 408 -0.10 -10.24 9.54
N GLU A 409 1.11 -10.30 9.01
CA GLU A 409 1.74 -9.19 8.30
C GLU A 409 1.16 -8.99 6.89
N MET A 410 0.82 -10.08 6.18
CA MET A 410 0.14 -9.98 4.88
C MET A 410 -1.14 -9.13 4.94
N TYR A 411 -1.95 -9.29 6.00
CA TYR A 411 -3.17 -8.50 6.22
C TYR A 411 -2.91 -7.03 6.60
N LYS A 412 -1.73 -6.67 7.06
CA LYS A 412 -1.32 -5.27 7.29
C LYS A 412 -0.86 -4.56 6.02
N VAL A 413 -0.36 -5.34 5.05
CA VAL A 413 0.29 -4.81 3.86
C VAL A 413 -0.63 -4.85 2.64
N PHE A 414 -1.38 -5.95 2.46
CA PHE A 414 -2.20 -6.22 1.28
C PHE A 414 -3.69 -6.27 1.60
N ASN A 415 -4.51 -5.89 0.65
CA ASN A 415 -5.97 -5.91 0.78
C ASN A 415 -6.59 -7.31 0.96
N MET A 416 -5.87 -8.35 0.60
CA MET A 416 -6.21 -9.76 0.80
C MET A 416 -7.58 -10.19 0.27
N GLY A 417 -8.09 -9.51 -0.77
CA GLY A 417 -9.31 -9.90 -1.47
C GLY A 417 -10.46 -8.90 -1.42
N HIS A 418 -10.44 -7.91 -0.52
CA HIS A 418 -11.35 -6.76 -0.58
C HIS A 418 -10.60 -5.46 -0.24
N ARG A 419 -10.91 -4.38 -0.97
CA ARG A 419 -10.17 -3.15 -0.86
C ARG A 419 -11.01 -1.93 -0.46
N MET A 420 -12.33 -2.08 -0.46
CA MET A 420 -13.27 -1.08 0.06
C MET A 420 -14.19 -1.74 1.08
N GLU A 421 -14.34 -1.09 2.23
CA GLU A 421 -15.29 -1.46 3.27
C GLU A 421 -16.38 -0.41 3.37
N VAL A 422 -17.63 -0.86 3.42
CA VAL A 422 -18.83 -0.04 3.64
C VAL A 422 -19.40 -0.42 4.99
N TYR A 423 -19.48 0.55 5.90
CA TYR A 423 -20.09 0.40 7.22
C TYR A 423 -21.54 0.84 7.15
N THR A 424 -22.46 -0.04 7.56
CA THR A 424 -23.92 0.20 7.46
C THR A 424 -24.67 -0.55 8.56
N GLU A 425 -25.93 -0.22 8.75
CA GLU A 425 -26.81 -1.00 9.65
C GLU A 425 -26.93 -2.43 9.13
N PRO A 426 -26.98 -3.45 10.03
CA PRO A 426 -26.99 -4.86 9.62
C PRO A 426 -28.13 -5.21 8.67
N ASP A 427 -29.32 -4.65 8.85
CA ASP A 427 -30.48 -4.86 8.01
C ASP A 427 -30.42 -4.18 6.63
N GLN A 428 -29.43 -3.32 6.41
CA GLN A 428 -29.17 -2.62 5.15
C GLN A 428 -27.97 -3.20 4.38
N ALA A 429 -27.27 -4.18 4.92
CA ALA A 429 -26.08 -4.77 4.29
C ALA A 429 -26.38 -5.38 2.91
N ASP A 430 -27.54 -6.03 2.76
CA ASP A 430 -27.96 -6.65 1.49
C ASP A 430 -28.10 -5.61 0.37
N VAL A 431 -28.52 -4.38 0.69
CA VAL A 431 -28.60 -3.29 -0.30
C VAL A 431 -27.22 -2.98 -0.89
N VAL A 432 -26.18 -2.97 -0.06
CA VAL A 432 -24.79 -2.76 -0.52
C VAL A 432 -24.35 -3.92 -1.41
N ILE A 433 -24.64 -5.16 -1.01
CA ILE A 433 -24.30 -6.38 -1.74
C ILE A 433 -25.00 -6.40 -3.11
N ASP A 434 -26.30 -6.11 -3.15
CA ASP A 434 -27.09 -6.08 -4.39
C ASP A 434 -26.59 -5.00 -5.36
N VAL A 435 -26.29 -3.81 -4.86
CA VAL A 435 -25.73 -2.73 -5.69
C VAL A 435 -24.34 -3.14 -6.25
N ALA A 436 -23.48 -3.71 -5.43
CA ALA A 436 -22.17 -4.21 -5.91
C ALA A 436 -22.34 -5.31 -6.96
N GLY A 437 -23.25 -6.27 -6.71
CA GLY A 437 -23.58 -7.35 -7.64
C GLY A 437 -24.10 -6.85 -9.01
N SER A 438 -24.85 -5.74 -9.02
CA SER A 438 -25.30 -5.10 -10.27
C SER A 438 -24.15 -4.60 -11.16
N PHE A 439 -22.96 -4.39 -10.59
CA PHE A 439 -21.73 -4.08 -11.29
C PHE A 439 -20.81 -5.30 -11.52
N ASN A 440 -21.29 -6.50 -11.23
CA ASN A 440 -20.49 -7.74 -11.23
C ASN A 440 -19.28 -7.67 -10.32
N VAL A 441 -19.44 -7.05 -9.15
CA VAL A 441 -18.44 -7.02 -8.08
C VAL A 441 -18.99 -7.81 -6.90
N ASP A 442 -18.29 -8.87 -6.51
CA ASP A 442 -18.61 -9.64 -5.33
C ASP A 442 -18.54 -8.75 -4.08
N ALA A 443 -19.54 -8.92 -3.20
CA ALA A 443 -19.58 -8.25 -1.91
C ALA A 443 -20.15 -9.17 -0.84
N ARG A 444 -19.70 -9.02 0.40
CA ARG A 444 -20.24 -9.79 1.53
C ARG A 444 -20.06 -9.03 2.83
N VAL A 445 -20.86 -9.38 3.82
CA VAL A 445 -20.57 -8.97 5.19
C VAL A 445 -19.30 -9.72 5.63
N VAL A 446 -18.19 -8.97 5.76
CA VAL A 446 -16.88 -9.51 6.18
C VAL A 446 -16.69 -9.47 7.68
N GLY A 447 -17.54 -8.74 8.39
CA GLY A 447 -17.45 -8.58 9.83
C GLY A 447 -18.45 -7.56 10.38
N ARG A 448 -18.16 -7.10 11.59
CA ARG A 448 -19.00 -6.16 12.35
C ARG A 448 -18.14 -5.30 13.28
N THR A 449 -18.78 -4.28 13.86
CA THR A 449 -18.20 -3.44 14.92
C THR A 449 -18.88 -3.73 16.26
N GLU A 450 -18.12 -3.79 17.33
CA GLU A 450 -18.57 -3.93 18.70
C GLU A 450 -17.92 -2.86 19.61
N ASN A 451 -18.39 -2.72 20.85
CA ASN A 451 -17.73 -1.86 21.83
C ASN A 451 -16.35 -2.41 22.23
N SER A 452 -15.43 -1.54 22.52
CA SER A 452 -14.12 -1.85 23.11
C SER A 452 -13.83 -0.93 24.28
N ASP A 453 -13.31 -1.49 25.37
CA ASP A 453 -12.91 -0.72 26.56
C ASP A 453 -11.45 -0.26 26.52
N THR A 454 -10.69 -0.68 25.51
CA THR A 454 -9.23 -0.47 25.43
C THR A 454 -8.79 0.33 24.20
N GLY A 455 -9.70 1.12 23.61
CA GLY A 455 -9.45 1.83 22.34
C GLY A 455 -9.80 0.96 21.14
N ASN A 456 -9.43 1.42 19.94
CA ASN A 456 -9.73 0.70 18.70
C ASN A 456 -8.86 -0.54 18.57
N ARG A 457 -9.50 -1.70 18.36
CA ARG A 457 -8.83 -2.99 18.12
C ARG A 457 -9.49 -3.76 16.99
N LEU A 458 -8.74 -4.68 16.38
CA LEU A 458 -9.22 -5.54 15.30
C LEU A 458 -8.88 -7.00 15.60
N SER A 459 -9.90 -7.88 15.59
CA SER A 459 -9.74 -9.33 15.51
C SER A 459 -10.06 -9.78 14.08
N LEU A 460 -9.11 -10.47 13.45
CA LEU A 460 -9.21 -10.94 12.09
C LEU A 460 -9.04 -12.46 12.05
N VAL A 461 -10.01 -13.16 11.45
CA VAL A 461 -10.01 -14.63 11.36
C VAL A 461 -9.45 -15.08 10.01
N HIS A 462 -8.41 -15.92 10.04
CA HIS A 462 -7.84 -16.59 8.88
C HIS A 462 -7.79 -18.10 9.09
N GLY A 463 -8.71 -18.83 8.46
CA GLY A 463 -8.88 -20.27 8.74
C GLY A 463 -9.25 -20.53 10.20
N THR A 464 -8.35 -21.16 10.95
CA THR A 464 -8.50 -21.42 12.40
C THR A 464 -7.73 -20.43 13.28
N GLU A 465 -6.97 -19.52 12.69
CA GLU A 465 -6.16 -18.55 13.41
C GLU A 465 -6.91 -17.23 13.60
N ILE A 466 -6.67 -16.55 14.71
CA ILE A 466 -7.19 -15.22 15.01
C ILE A 466 -5.99 -14.29 15.19
N PHE A 467 -5.94 -13.25 14.39
CA PHE A 467 -4.92 -12.21 14.48
C PHE A 467 -5.51 -10.98 15.17
N GLU A 468 -4.83 -10.53 16.23
CA GLU A 468 -5.19 -9.34 16.98
C GLU A 468 -4.28 -8.18 16.59
N TYR A 469 -4.87 -6.98 16.39
CA TYR A 469 -4.18 -5.73 16.09
C TYR A 469 -4.79 -4.60 16.92
N GLY A 470 -3.96 -3.60 17.23
CA GLY A 470 -4.30 -2.51 18.12
C GLY A 470 -3.69 -2.71 19.51
N PRO A 471 -4.00 -1.84 20.46
CA PRO A 471 -3.46 -1.88 21.83
C PRO A 471 -3.84 -3.13 22.60
#